data_03e11350edd20e9cb8c965350098e36c
#
_entry.id   03e11350edd20e9cb8c965350098e36c
#
_cell.length_a   1.000
_cell.length_b   1.000
_cell.length_c   1.000
_cell.angle_alpha   90.00
_cell.angle_beta   90.00
_cell.angle_gamma   90.00
#
_symmetry.space_group_name_H-M   'P 1'
#
loop_
_entity.id
_entity.type
_entity.pdbx_description
1 polymer ?
#
loop_
_entity_poly.entity_id
_entity_poly.type
_entity_poly.pdbx_seq_one_letter_code
_entity_poly.pdbx_strand_id
1 'polypeptide(L)'
;MTTTELSIPGASCLMWTDGPQWEGRAAGTIGRLAIEYPEAGRKLVTMACEQLAQAGCAGVLAPMEGDTWHPYRVVLESDGSPPFLLEPTSGAHDHSTLKACGFDVLEEYVSARAAVPVAGSAEPAVPGIAISAWDGSGAAQLVGQLHAYAAGSFADKLFFKPLDEAGFRAMYEPLIAMLDPRLVLFAHDAHGNLVGFLFGLPDLAQGERPTQAILKTYASTVRGVGRQLAWQFHERARDMGFTHVVHALMHSANRSRGSSGLFGGTEFRRYGILGKRLGG
;
A
#
# COMPACT_ATOMS: atom_id res chain seq x y z
N MET A 1 -8.77 -5.08 -18.43
CA MET A 1 -7.29 -4.98 -18.54
C MET A 1 -6.80 -6.12 -19.43
N THR A 2 -6.01 -5.82 -20.46
CA THR A 2 -5.38 -6.87 -21.29
C THR A 2 -4.08 -7.28 -20.62
N THR A 3 -4.05 -8.48 -20.09
CA THR A 3 -2.87 -9.04 -19.41
C THR A 3 -2.19 -10.03 -20.36
N THR A 4 -0.88 -9.94 -20.50
CA THR A 4 -0.07 -10.86 -21.29
C THR A 4 1.00 -11.48 -20.39
N GLU A 5 1.08 -12.79 -20.39
CA GLU A 5 2.17 -13.53 -19.73
C GLU A 5 3.38 -13.62 -20.66
N LEU A 6 4.55 -13.34 -20.12
CA LEU A 6 5.83 -13.58 -20.76
C LEU A 6 6.64 -14.54 -19.90
N SER A 7 7.09 -15.64 -20.49
CA SER A 7 7.87 -16.67 -19.81
C SER A 7 9.03 -17.14 -20.67
N ILE A 8 10.18 -17.32 -20.03
CA ILE A 8 11.41 -17.91 -20.60
C ILE A 8 11.99 -18.87 -19.57
N PRO A 9 12.92 -19.75 -19.92
CA PRO A 9 13.61 -20.57 -18.93
C PRO A 9 14.25 -19.73 -17.83
N GLY A 10 13.85 -19.96 -16.58
CA GLY A 10 14.36 -19.29 -15.39
C GLY A 10 13.77 -17.90 -15.09
N ALA A 11 12.77 -17.41 -15.86
CA ALA A 11 12.08 -16.19 -15.49
C ALA A 11 10.69 -16.08 -16.15
N SER A 12 9.73 -15.44 -15.42
CA SER A 12 8.40 -15.09 -15.94
C SER A 12 7.88 -13.76 -15.35
N CYS A 13 6.95 -13.13 -16.05
CA CYS A 13 6.21 -11.95 -15.57
C CYS A 13 4.84 -11.83 -16.23
N LEU A 14 4.01 -10.96 -15.68
CA LEU A 14 2.81 -10.46 -16.35
C LEU A 14 3.02 -9.02 -16.80
N MET A 15 2.45 -8.68 -17.95
CA MET A 15 2.50 -7.34 -18.55
C MET A 15 1.09 -6.80 -18.77
N TRP A 16 0.93 -5.48 -18.61
CA TRP A 16 -0.30 -4.72 -18.92
C TRP A 16 0.06 -3.53 -19.80
N THR A 17 -0.69 -3.32 -20.87
CA THR A 17 -0.49 -2.20 -21.81
C THR A 17 -1.31 -0.97 -21.44
N ASP A 18 -2.28 -1.10 -20.53
CA ASP A 18 -3.21 -0.08 -20.09
C ASP A 18 -2.95 0.38 -18.64
N GLY A 19 -1.68 0.49 -18.24
CA GLY A 19 -1.27 0.98 -16.93
C GLY A 19 -1.61 2.47 -16.71
N PRO A 20 -1.16 3.04 -15.59
CA PRO A 20 -1.44 4.44 -15.28
C PRO A 20 -0.73 5.41 -16.21
N GLN A 21 -1.18 6.68 -16.19
CA GLN A 21 -0.51 7.74 -16.92
C GLN A 21 0.84 8.09 -16.26
N TRP A 22 1.87 8.23 -17.09
CA TRP A 22 3.16 8.78 -16.68
C TRP A 22 3.48 9.98 -17.56
N GLU A 23 3.45 11.18 -16.95
CA GLU A 23 3.61 12.48 -17.65
C GLU A 23 2.66 12.64 -18.85
N GLY A 24 1.40 12.30 -18.67
CA GLY A 24 0.36 12.45 -19.68
C GLY A 24 0.39 11.41 -20.80
N ARG A 25 1.25 10.39 -20.72
CA ARG A 25 1.34 9.29 -21.68
C ARG A 25 1.07 7.96 -21.01
N ALA A 26 0.45 7.02 -21.72
CA ALA A 26 0.19 5.68 -21.21
C ALA A 26 1.51 4.95 -20.91
N ALA A 27 1.60 4.41 -19.70
CA ALA A 27 2.69 3.52 -19.32
C ALA A 27 2.24 2.06 -19.37
N GLY A 28 3.11 1.17 -19.82
CA GLY A 28 2.96 -0.25 -19.58
C GLY A 28 3.38 -0.60 -18.15
N THR A 29 2.94 -1.74 -17.65
CA THR A 29 3.41 -2.24 -16.35
C THR A 29 3.91 -3.67 -16.45
N ILE A 30 4.89 -4.01 -15.60
CA ILE A 30 5.42 -5.37 -15.41
C ILE A 30 5.23 -5.73 -13.94
N GLY A 31 4.53 -6.83 -13.68
CA GLY A 31 4.30 -7.36 -12.33
C GLY A 31 4.49 -8.87 -12.29
N ARG A 32 4.27 -9.46 -11.12
CA ARG A 32 4.44 -10.91 -10.88
C ARG A 32 5.77 -11.43 -11.38
N LEU A 33 6.84 -10.69 -11.13
CA LEU A 33 8.18 -11.13 -11.48
C LEU A 33 8.51 -12.42 -10.70
N ALA A 34 8.99 -13.42 -11.44
CA ALA A 34 9.58 -14.63 -10.88
C ALA A 34 10.93 -14.82 -11.60
N ILE A 35 12.04 -14.61 -10.91
CA ILE A 35 13.37 -14.60 -11.47
C ILE A 35 14.25 -15.57 -10.67
N GLU A 36 14.67 -16.67 -11.31
CA GLU A 36 15.51 -17.69 -10.69
C GLU A 36 16.99 -17.26 -10.66
N TYR A 37 17.46 -16.55 -11.71
CA TYR A 37 18.83 -16.05 -11.82
C TYR A 37 18.91 -14.77 -12.65
N PRO A 38 19.88 -13.88 -12.38
CA PRO A 38 19.92 -12.51 -12.92
C PRO A 38 19.91 -12.41 -14.45
N GLU A 39 20.56 -13.35 -15.17
CA GLU A 39 20.64 -13.36 -16.64
C GLU A 39 19.25 -13.54 -17.26
N ALA A 40 18.48 -14.52 -16.76
CA ALA A 40 17.12 -14.75 -17.24
C ALA A 40 16.25 -13.53 -16.95
N GLY A 41 16.36 -12.96 -15.74
CA GLY A 41 15.64 -11.75 -15.38
C GLY A 41 15.92 -10.58 -16.33
N ARG A 42 17.18 -10.29 -16.62
CA ARG A 42 17.55 -9.21 -17.56
C ARG A 42 16.98 -9.45 -18.96
N LYS A 43 17.09 -10.68 -19.47
CA LYS A 43 16.51 -11.04 -20.76
C LYS A 43 15.00 -10.86 -20.77
N LEU A 44 14.30 -11.37 -19.76
CA LEU A 44 12.85 -11.25 -19.63
C LEU A 44 12.40 -9.78 -19.62
N VAL A 45 13.00 -8.96 -18.74
CA VAL A 45 12.61 -7.55 -18.58
C VAL A 45 12.90 -6.75 -19.87
N THR A 46 14.00 -7.04 -20.57
CA THR A 46 14.31 -6.42 -21.87
C THR A 46 13.22 -6.77 -22.90
N MET A 47 12.88 -8.04 -23.06
CA MET A 47 11.83 -8.50 -23.98
C MET A 47 10.46 -7.88 -23.62
N ALA A 48 10.14 -7.79 -22.32
CA ALA A 48 8.90 -7.16 -21.86
C ALA A 48 8.85 -5.66 -22.24
N CYS A 49 9.95 -4.94 -22.05
CA CYS A 49 10.06 -3.53 -22.46
C CYS A 49 9.89 -3.35 -23.98
N GLU A 50 10.50 -4.22 -24.79
CA GLU A 50 10.37 -4.20 -26.26
C GLU A 50 8.90 -4.42 -26.69
N GLN A 51 8.22 -5.41 -26.12
CA GLN A 51 6.81 -5.68 -26.43
C GLN A 51 5.89 -4.52 -26.01
N LEU A 52 6.13 -3.92 -24.84
CA LEU A 52 5.37 -2.75 -24.38
C LEU A 52 5.64 -1.53 -25.26
N ALA A 53 6.86 -1.33 -25.76
CA ALA A 53 7.19 -0.29 -26.73
C ALA A 53 6.43 -0.50 -28.06
N GLN A 54 6.41 -1.73 -28.58
CA GLN A 54 5.66 -2.09 -29.79
C GLN A 54 4.15 -1.88 -29.63
N ALA A 55 3.64 -2.06 -28.39
CA ALA A 55 2.24 -1.76 -28.04
C ALA A 55 1.95 -0.26 -27.87
N GLY A 56 2.95 0.61 -28.07
CA GLY A 56 2.80 2.08 -28.02
C GLY A 56 2.96 2.69 -26.63
N CYS A 57 3.43 1.94 -25.64
CA CYS A 57 3.72 2.47 -24.31
C CYS A 57 4.94 3.39 -24.35
N ALA A 58 4.86 4.56 -23.71
CA ALA A 58 5.95 5.54 -23.66
C ALA A 58 6.95 5.27 -22.54
N GLY A 59 6.57 4.48 -21.56
CA GLY A 59 7.38 4.07 -20.44
C GLY A 59 6.83 2.81 -19.78
N VAL A 60 7.60 2.24 -18.88
CA VAL A 60 7.25 1.03 -18.13
C VAL A 60 7.42 1.29 -16.64
N LEU A 61 6.43 0.91 -15.85
CA LEU A 61 6.47 0.89 -14.39
C LEU A 61 6.62 -0.56 -13.89
N ALA A 62 7.50 -0.79 -12.94
CA ALA A 62 7.76 -2.12 -12.38
C ALA A 62 8.32 -2.05 -10.95
N PRO A 63 7.99 -3.05 -10.09
CA PRO A 63 6.90 -4.00 -10.32
C PRO A 63 5.54 -3.33 -10.11
N MET A 64 4.56 -3.66 -10.96
CA MET A 64 3.19 -3.19 -10.82
C MET A 64 2.23 -4.13 -11.58
N GLU A 65 1.17 -4.58 -10.91
CA GLU A 65 0.11 -5.41 -11.49
C GLU A 65 -1.01 -4.54 -12.08
N GLY A 66 -0.70 -3.75 -13.10
CA GLY A 66 -1.64 -2.92 -13.87
C GLY A 66 -1.95 -1.55 -13.24
N ASP A 67 -1.98 -1.41 -11.94
CA ASP A 67 -2.28 -0.16 -11.23
C ASP A 67 -1.79 -0.17 -9.77
N THR A 68 -2.07 0.91 -9.03
CA THR A 68 -1.67 1.06 -7.63
C THR A 68 -2.65 0.46 -6.61
N TRP A 69 -3.74 -0.14 -7.05
CA TRP A 69 -4.68 -0.89 -6.21
C TRP A 69 -4.23 -2.32 -6.00
N HIS A 70 -3.60 -2.91 -7.02
CA HIS A 70 -3.01 -4.24 -7.00
C HIS A 70 -1.57 -4.21 -6.45
N PRO A 71 -0.92 -5.37 -6.26
CA PRO A 71 0.47 -5.40 -5.81
C PRO A 71 1.39 -4.56 -6.70
N TYR A 72 2.11 -3.67 -6.09
CA TYR A 72 3.13 -2.86 -6.72
C TYR A 72 4.20 -2.51 -5.68
N ARG A 73 5.37 -2.08 -6.05
CA ARG A 73 6.56 -1.79 -5.25
C ARG A 73 7.46 -3.00 -5.06
N VAL A 74 8.74 -2.77 -5.19
CA VAL A 74 9.80 -3.73 -4.84
C VAL A 74 10.43 -3.33 -3.51
N VAL A 75 10.87 -4.30 -2.73
CA VAL A 75 11.65 -4.06 -1.52
C VAL A 75 13.03 -3.56 -1.91
N LEU A 76 13.41 -2.35 -1.44
CA LEU A 76 14.72 -1.74 -1.65
C LEU A 76 15.68 -2.09 -0.50
N GLU A 77 15.18 -1.99 0.74
CA GLU A 77 15.93 -2.25 1.96
C GLU A 77 15.04 -2.97 2.99
N SER A 78 15.65 -3.85 3.79
CA SER A 78 14.95 -4.64 4.81
C SER A 78 15.88 -4.94 5.99
N ASP A 79 15.32 -4.97 7.20
CA ASP A 79 16.00 -5.45 8.41
C ASP A 79 16.07 -6.98 8.49
N GLY A 80 15.54 -7.69 7.49
CA GLY A 80 15.49 -9.15 7.44
C GLY A 80 14.31 -9.77 8.20
N SER A 81 13.45 -8.97 8.83
CA SER A 81 12.25 -9.49 9.51
C SER A 81 11.27 -10.10 8.48
N PRO A 82 10.46 -11.11 8.88
CA PRO A 82 9.43 -11.67 8.00
C PRO A 82 8.46 -10.60 7.46
N PRO A 83 7.88 -10.79 6.28
CA PRO A 83 6.87 -9.89 5.76
C PRO A 83 5.61 -9.92 6.62
N PHE A 84 4.98 -8.75 6.77
CA PHE A 84 3.67 -8.64 7.42
C PHE A 84 2.53 -8.85 6.42
N LEU A 85 1.32 -9.08 6.92
CA LEU A 85 0.14 -9.34 6.09
C LEU A 85 -0.13 -8.19 5.09
N LEU A 86 -0.36 -8.52 3.83
CA LEU A 86 -0.56 -7.58 2.72
C LEU A 86 0.65 -6.68 2.42
N GLU A 87 1.84 -7.09 2.80
CA GLU A 87 3.06 -6.44 2.37
C GLU A 87 3.41 -6.82 0.92
N PRO A 88 3.91 -5.88 0.09
CA PRO A 88 4.48 -6.25 -1.20
C PRO A 88 5.66 -7.21 -1.02
N THR A 89 5.63 -8.34 -1.70
CA THR A 89 6.73 -9.30 -1.72
C THR A 89 7.61 -9.07 -2.93
N SER A 90 8.90 -9.36 -2.79
CA SER A 90 9.88 -9.25 -3.87
C SER A 90 10.74 -10.50 -3.91
N GLY A 91 11.02 -10.98 -5.12
CA GLY A 91 12.04 -11.99 -5.34
C GLY A 91 13.45 -11.44 -5.08
N ALA A 92 14.37 -12.32 -4.76
CA ALA A 92 15.77 -11.96 -4.43
C ALA A 92 16.47 -11.16 -5.53
N HIS A 93 16.02 -11.31 -6.79
CA HIS A 93 16.64 -10.70 -7.96
C HIS A 93 15.87 -9.52 -8.55
N ASP A 94 14.64 -9.22 -8.07
CA ASP A 94 13.74 -8.26 -8.71
C ASP A 94 14.37 -6.86 -8.79
N HIS A 95 14.77 -6.29 -7.65
CA HIS A 95 15.33 -4.94 -7.59
C HIS A 95 16.62 -4.83 -8.42
N SER A 96 17.58 -5.75 -8.24
CA SER A 96 18.85 -5.73 -8.95
C SER A 96 18.68 -5.90 -10.45
N THR A 97 17.73 -6.73 -10.89
CA THR A 97 17.41 -6.93 -12.31
C THR A 97 16.82 -5.67 -12.93
N LEU A 98 15.81 -5.06 -12.29
CA LEU A 98 15.19 -3.83 -12.78
C LEU A 98 16.24 -2.71 -12.90
N LYS A 99 17.08 -2.52 -11.89
CA LYS A 99 18.19 -1.54 -11.94
C LYS A 99 19.16 -1.83 -13.09
N ALA A 100 19.57 -3.08 -13.28
CA ALA A 100 20.47 -3.48 -14.38
C ALA A 100 19.83 -3.27 -15.77
N CYS A 101 18.49 -3.29 -15.87
CA CYS A 101 17.74 -2.98 -17.09
C CYS A 101 17.45 -1.49 -17.29
N GLY A 102 18.00 -0.59 -16.45
CA GLY A 102 17.88 0.87 -16.58
C GLY A 102 16.57 1.44 -16.03
N PHE A 103 15.99 0.79 -15.03
CA PHE A 103 14.88 1.37 -14.28
C PHE A 103 15.41 2.22 -13.13
N ASP A 104 14.84 3.39 -12.94
CA ASP A 104 15.10 4.29 -11.82
C ASP A 104 13.97 4.27 -10.81
N VAL A 105 14.30 4.50 -9.53
CA VAL A 105 13.31 4.65 -8.46
C VAL A 105 12.58 5.98 -8.67
N LEU A 106 11.26 5.92 -8.85
CA LEU A 106 10.41 7.10 -9.07
C LEU A 106 9.76 7.57 -7.77
N GLU A 107 9.32 6.65 -6.93
CA GLU A 107 8.69 6.94 -5.65
C GLU A 107 9.15 5.93 -4.60
N GLU A 108 9.34 6.42 -3.37
CA GLU A 108 9.73 5.59 -2.25
C GLU A 108 8.67 5.55 -1.17
N TYR A 109 8.62 4.41 -0.49
CA TYR A 109 7.71 4.15 0.62
C TYR A 109 8.48 3.48 1.76
N VAL A 110 7.99 3.66 2.99
CA VAL A 110 8.59 3.06 4.16
C VAL A 110 7.54 2.37 5.02
N SER A 111 7.94 1.31 5.70
CA SER A 111 7.20 0.76 6.83
C SER A 111 8.02 0.92 8.09
N ALA A 112 7.34 1.35 9.17
CA ALA A 112 7.95 1.55 10.47
C ALA A 112 7.22 0.68 11.51
N ARG A 113 7.96 0.22 12.52
CA ARG A 113 7.41 -0.54 13.66
C ARG A 113 7.52 0.33 14.91
N ALA A 114 6.41 0.52 15.59
CA ALA A 114 6.33 1.20 16.87
C ALA A 114 5.94 0.22 17.96
N ALA A 115 6.60 0.25 19.12
CA ALA A 115 6.08 -0.41 20.29
C ALA A 115 4.74 0.25 20.68
N VAL A 116 3.81 -0.56 21.15
CA VAL A 116 2.54 -0.02 21.65
C VAL A 116 2.84 0.80 22.88
N PRO A 117 2.44 2.09 22.94
CA PRO A 117 2.79 2.98 24.04
C PRO A 117 2.20 2.47 25.35
N VAL A 118 2.94 2.71 26.42
CA VAL A 118 2.45 2.50 27.79
C VAL A 118 1.28 3.45 28.02
N ALA A 119 0.23 3.00 28.71
CA ALA A 119 -0.91 3.81 29.08
C ALA A 119 -0.47 5.14 29.72
N GLY A 120 -1.07 6.25 29.32
CA GLY A 120 -0.84 7.57 29.92
C GLY A 120 -0.38 8.69 28.98
N SER A 121 -0.17 8.42 27.68
CA SER A 121 0.00 9.51 26.72
C SER A 121 -1.32 10.25 26.51
N ALA A 122 -1.29 11.58 26.48
CA ALA A 122 -2.49 12.38 26.28
C ALA A 122 -3.01 12.23 24.83
N GLU A 123 -4.33 12.03 24.69
CA GLU A 123 -4.97 12.03 23.39
C GLU A 123 -4.80 13.37 22.68
N PRO A 124 -4.40 13.40 21.40
CA PRO A 124 -4.42 14.62 20.60
C PRO A 124 -5.86 14.96 20.22
N ALA A 125 -6.58 15.63 21.10
CA ALA A 125 -7.97 15.97 20.86
C ALA A 125 -8.14 17.05 19.78
N VAL A 126 -9.07 16.80 18.84
CA VAL A 126 -9.54 17.79 17.86
C VAL A 126 -10.97 18.15 18.24
N PRO A 127 -11.26 19.43 18.58
CA PRO A 127 -12.58 19.83 19.01
C PRO A 127 -13.67 19.51 17.97
N GLY A 128 -14.82 19.01 18.43
CA GLY A 128 -15.97 18.69 17.57
C GLY A 128 -15.81 17.42 16.73
N ILE A 129 -14.77 16.61 16.97
CA ILE A 129 -14.57 15.33 16.29
C ILE A 129 -14.87 14.18 17.25
N ALA A 130 -15.73 13.25 16.79
CA ALA A 130 -15.99 11.99 17.44
C ALA A 130 -15.34 10.84 16.66
N ILE A 131 -14.60 9.97 17.34
CA ILE A 131 -14.02 8.75 16.73
C ILE A 131 -14.74 7.53 17.28
N SER A 132 -15.22 6.68 16.36
CA SER A 132 -15.85 5.41 16.67
C SER A 132 -15.17 4.26 15.93
N ALA A 133 -15.23 3.07 16.50
CA ALA A 133 -14.89 1.86 15.75
C ALA A 133 -16.07 1.44 14.86
N TRP A 134 -15.76 0.69 13.82
CA TRP A 134 -16.78 -0.05 13.06
C TRP A 134 -17.50 -1.02 14.00
N ASP A 135 -18.79 -1.17 13.82
CA ASP A 135 -19.62 -2.07 14.64
C ASP A 135 -19.64 -3.52 14.15
N GLY A 136 -18.94 -3.81 13.04
CA GLY A 136 -18.90 -5.13 12.41
C GLY A 136 -20.09 -5.40 11.48
N SER A 137 -21.06 -4.50 11.39
CA SER A 137 -22.23 -4.65 10.52
C SER A 137 -22.08 -3.88 9.20
N GLY A 138 -22.96 -4.15 8.23
CA GLY A 138 -23.03 -3.38 7.00
C GLY A 138 -21.75 -3.40 6.16
N ALA A 139 -21.08 -4.53 6.05
CA ALA A 139 -19.80 -4.66 5.33
C ALA A 139 -19.84 -4.09 3.89
N ALA A 140 -20.93 -4.31 3.16
CA ALA A 140 -21.13 -3.75 1.82
C ALA A 140 -21.18 -2.20 1.85
N GLN A 141 -21.82 -1.62 2.86
CA GLN A 141 -21.86 -0.17 3.06
C GLN A 141 -20.48 0.38 3.46
N LEU A 142 -19.74 -0.35 4.32
CA LEU A 142 -18.36 -0.01 4.66
C LEU A 142 -17.50 0.11 3.40
N VAL A 143 -17.52 -0.90 2.52
CA VAL A 143 -16.72 -0.91 1.29
C VAL A 143 -17.10 0.26 0.37
N GLY A 144 -18.39 0.58 0.21
CA GLY A 144 -18.84 1.72 -0.58
C GLY A 144 -18.36 3.07 -0.01
N GLN A 145 -18.41 3.26 1.31
CA GLN A 145 -17.91 4.47 1.98
C GLN A 145 -16.38 4.60 1.81
N LEU A 146 -15.64 3.50 1.96
CA LEU A 146 -14.19 3.49 1.76
C LEU A 146 -13.81 3.79 0.31
N HIS A 147 -14.55 3.26 -0.67
CA HIS A 147 -14.34 3.57 -2.10
C HIS A 147 -14.51 5.06 -2.38
N ALA A 148 -15.64 5.64 -1.99
CA ALA A 148 -15.93 7.06 -2.21
C ALA A 148 -14.86 7.98 -1.57
N TYR A 149 -14.43 7.64 -0.35
CA TYR A 149 -13.43 8.42 0.36
C TYR A 149 -12.01 8.24 -0.24
N ALA A 150 -11.64 7.02 -0.61
CA ALA A 150 -10.35 6.71 -1.21
C ALA A 150 -10.19 7.36 -2.60
N ALA A 151 -11.24 7.33 -3.42
CA ALA A 151 -11.26 7.98 -4.73
C ALA A 151 -10.94 9.47 -4.62
N GLY A 152 -11.52 10.18 -3.65
CA GLY A 152 -11.23 11.59 -3.40
C GLY A 152 -9.84 11.85 -2.80
N SER A 153 -9.39 10.98 -1.88
CA SER A 153 -8.14 11.19 -1.13
C SER A 153 -6.87 10.84 -1.90
N PHE A 154 -6.98 10.01 -2.94
CA PHE A 154 -5.83 9.52 -3.72
C PHE A 154 -5.80 10.03 -5.17
N ALA A 155 -6.79 10.80 -5.61
CA ALA A 155 -6.91 11.28 -6.99
C ALA A 155 -5.68 12.07 -7.50
N ASP A 156 -4.96 12.75 -6.62
CA ASP A 156 -3.77 13.54 -6.91
C ASP A 156 -2.44 12.76 -6.76
N LYS A 157 -2.52 11.49 -6.41
CA LYS A 157 -1.30 10.68 -6.22
C LYS A 157 -0.75 10.22 -7.55
N LEU A 158 0.59 10.20 -7.63
CA LEU A 158 1.30 9.73 -8.81
C LEU A 158 0.88 8.28 -9.14
N PHE A 159 0.64 8.02 -10.42
CA PHE A 159 0.19 6.73 -10.93
C PHE A 159 -1.19 6.26 -10.43
N PHE A 160 -1.99 7.17 -9.83
CA PHE A 160 -3.36 6.83 -9.49
C PHE A 160 -4.18 6.55 -10.75
N LYS A 161 -4.88 5.42 -10.75
CA LYS A 161 -5.86 5.04 -11.78
C LYS A 161 -7.20 4.82 -11.08
N PRO A 162 -8.28 5.51 -11.49
CA PRO A 162 -9.58 5.29 -10.88
C PRO A 162 -9.99 3.82 -10.99
N LEU A 163 -10.53 3.28 -9.91
CA LEU A 163 -11.16 1.96 -9.86
C LEU A 163 -12.65 2.17 -9.61
N ASP A 164 -13.51 1.50 -10.34
CA ASP A 164 -14.94 1.57 -10.11
C ASP A 164 -15.34 0.85 -8.79
N GLU A 165 -16.55 1.11 -8.30
CA GLU A 165 -16.99 0.52 -7.03
C GLU A 165 -17.05 -1.00 -7.11
N ALA A 166 -17.41 -1.57 -8.25
CA ALA A 166 -17.50 -3.02 -8.42
C ALA A 166 -16.12 -3.70 -8.31
N GLY A 167 -15.10 -3.13 -8.97
CA GLY A 167 -13.72 -3.60 -8.87
C GLY A 167 -13.15 -3.42 -7.45
N PHE A 168 -13.41 -2.28 -6.83
CA PHE A 168 -13.01 -2.03 -5.44
C PHE A 168 -13.65 -3.03 -4.48
N ARG A 169 -14.96 -3.28 -4.63
CA ARG A 169 -15.71 -4.25 -3.85
C ARG A 169 -15.13 -5.66 -4.02
N ALA A 170 -14.93 -6.11 -5.24
CA ALA A 170 -14.36 -7.43 -5.53
C ALA A 170 -12.98 -7.65 -4.86
N MET A 171 -12.19 -6.57 -4.74
CA MET A 171 -10.88 -6.59 -4.11
C MET A 171 -10.95 -6.61 -2.57
N TYR A 172 -11.84 -5.83 -1.97
CA TYR A 172 -11.86 -5.61 -0.53
C TYR A 172 -12.85 -6.50 0.24
N GLU A 173 -13.94 -6.99 -0.38
CA GLU A 173 -14.88 -7.90 0.29
C GLU A 173 -14.21 -9.17 0.85
N PRO A 174 -13.27 -9.84 0.15
CA PRO A 174 -12.57 -10.99 0.74
C PRO A 174 -11.75 -10.67 1.99
N LEU A 175 -11.32 -9.41 2.15
CA LEU A 175 -10.52 -8.98 3.29
C LEU A 175 -11.37 -8.74 4.54
N ILE A 176 -12.68 -8.56 4.40
CA ILE A 176 -13.59 -8.23 5.51
C ILE A 176 -13.55 -9.31 6.59
N ALA A 177 -13.45 -10.58 6.20
CA ALA A 177 -13.37 -11.71 7.13
C ALA A 177 -12.10 -11.69 8.01
N MET A 178 -11.07 -10.95 7.60
CA MET A 178 -9.81 -10.81 8.35
C MET A 178 -9.82 -9.58 9.27
N LEU A 179 -10.84 -8.72 9.19
CA LEU A 179 -10.91 -7.50 9.97
C LEU A 179 -11.34 -7.79 11.40
N ASP A 180 -10.68 -7.14 12.34
CA ASP A 180 -11.24 -6.91 13.66
C ASP A 180 -11.92 -5.53 13.66
N PRO A 181 -13.25 -5.46 13.88
CA PRO A 181 -13.98 -4.19 13.84
C PRO A 181 -13.38 -3.10 14.73
N ARG A 182 -12.76 -3.48 15.84
CA ARG A 182 -12.12 -2.56 16.79
C ARG A 182 -10.93 -1.80 16.20
N LEU A 183 -10.33 -2.31 15.11
CA LEU A 183 -9.18 -1.74 14.41
C LEU A 183 -9.57 -0.95 13.14
N VAL A 184 -10.86 -0.82 12.84
CA VAL A 184 -11.39 0.02 11.76
C VAL A 184 -12.09 1.22 12.39
N LEU A 185 -11.57 2.43 12.16
CA LEU A 185 -12.00 3.63 12.86
C LEU A 185 -12.55 4.68 11.89
N PHE A 186 -13.59 5.38 12.33
CA PHE A 186 -14.21 6.51 11.63
C PHE A 186 -14.17 7.76 12.49
N ALA A 187 -13.88 8.89 11.87
CA ALA A 187 -13.97 10.20 12.49
C ALA A 187 -15.12 10.99 11.86
N HIS A 188 -16.03 11.47 12.70
CA HIS A 188 -17.17 12.29 12.29
C HIS A 188 -17.09 13.67 12.92
N ASP A 189 -17.53 14.69 12.19
CA ASP A 189 -17.70 16.03 12.73
C ASP A 189 -18.99 16.17 13.58
N ALA A 190 -19.21 17.36 14.15
CA ALA A 190 -20.40 17.63 14.96
C ALA A 190 -21.74 17.53 14.20
N HIS A 191 -21.71 17.50 12.87
CA HIS A 191 -22.88 17.33 12.00
C HIS A 191 -23.06 15.88 11.55
N GLY A 192 -22.18 14.95 11.98
CA GLY A 192 -22.22 13.54 11.61
C GLY A 192 -21.56 13.24 10.25
N ASN A 193 -20.89 14.21 9.61
CA ASN A 193 -20.18 13.96 8.36
C ASN A 193 -18.91 13.18 8.62
N LEU A 194 -18.60 12.19 7.74
CA LEU A 194 -17.36 11.46 7.78
C LEU A 194 -16.20 12.37 7.33
N VAL A 195 -15.27 12.66 8.24
CA VAL A 195 -14.11 13.54 8.00
C VAL A 195 -12.78 12.82 8.08
N GLY A 196 -12.78 11.53 8.40
CA GLY A 196 -11.58 10.71 8.40
C GLY A 196 -11.87 9.24 8.67
N PHE A 197 -10.99 8.38 8.24
CA PHE A 197 -11.04 6.96 8.53
C PHE A 197 -9.63 6.40 8.75
N LEU A 198 -9.56 5.27 9.44
CA LEU A 198 -8.36 4.46 9.59
C LEU A 198 -8.74 3.00 9.41
N PHE A 199 -7.99 2.33 8.55
CA PHE A 199 -8.12 0.91 8.28
C PHE A 199 -6.90 0.18 8.84
N GLY A 200 -7.13 -0.66 9.83
CA GLY A 200 -6.12 -1.53 10.40
C GLY A 200 -6.61 -2.95 10.58
N LEU A 201 -5.68 -3.86 10.81
CA LEU A 201 -5.95 -5.28 10.95
C LEU A 201 -4.87 -5.96 11.81
N PRO A 202 -5.18 -7.14 12.41
CA PRO A 202 -4.15 -7.98 13.01
C PRO A 202 -3.17 -8.49 11.95
N ASP A 203 -1.90 -8.64 12.29
CA ASP A 203 -0.92 -9.25 11.40
C ASP A 203 -1.03 -10.77 11.41
N LEU A 204 -2.02 -11.31 10.74
CA LEU A 204 -2.27 -12.75 10.66
C LEU A 204 -1.16 -13.52 9.92
N ALA A 205 -0.18 -12.85 9.29
CA ALA A 205 1.02 -13.51 8.80
C ALA A 205 1.87 -14.11 9.94
N GLN A 206 1.69 -13.62 11.18
CA GLN A 206 2.31 -14.21 12.38
C GLN A 206 1.57 -15.46 12.91
N GLY A 207 0.44 -15.84 12.32
CA GLY A 207 -0.40 -16.95 12.75
C GLY A 207 -1.63 -16.52 13.56
N GLU A 208 -2.23 -17.46 14.32
CA GLU A 208 -3.51 -17.24 15.00
C GLU A 208 -3.45 -16.25 16.18
N ARG A 209 -2.27 -16.02 16.75
CA ARG A 209 -2.07 -15.11 17.89
C ARG A 209 -1.03 -14.04 17.55
N PRO A 210 -1.36 -13.12 16.67
CA PRO A 210 -0.42 -12.07 16.26
C PRO A 210 -0.11 -11.14 17.44
N THR A 211 1.14 -10.73 17.54
CA THR A 211 1.62 -9.78 18.55
C THR A 211 1.68 -8.36 18.01
N GLN A 212 1.45 -8.16 16.72
CA GLN A 212 1.40 -6.84 16.10
C GLN A 212 0.12 -6.61 15.32
N ALA A 213 -0.33 -5.34 15.33
CA ALA A 213 -1.38 -4.84 14.47
C ALA A 213 -0.77 -4.01 13.33
N ILE A 214 -1.44 -3.95 12.19
CA ILE A 214 -1.02 -3.19 11.03
C ILE A 214 -1.95 -1.99 10.87
N LEU A 215 -1.42 -0.77 10.94
CA LEU A 215 -2.06 0.44 10.48
C LEU A 215 -1.82 0.53 8.97
N LYS A 216 -2.80 0.07 8.19
CA LYS A 216 -2.65 -0.12 6.74
C LYS A 216 -2.86 1.16 5.96
N THR A 217 -3.91 1.91 6.29
CA THR A 217 -4.29 3.13 5.58
C THR A 217 -5.09 4.03 6.50
N TYR A 218 -4.83 5.33 6.47
CA TYR A 218 -5.71 6.33 7.06
C TYR A 218 -5.67 7.62 6.25
N ALA A 219 -6.76 8.34 6.29
CA ALA A 219 -6.88 9.65 5.67
C ALA A 219 -7.86 10.52 6.46
N SER A 220 -7.72 11.84 6.36
CA SER A 220 -8.64 12.80 6.95
C SER A 220 -8.67 14.10 6.16
N THR A 221 -9.82 14.73 6.07
CA THR A 221 -10.01 16.06 5.46
C THR A 221 -9.79 17.18 6.47
N VAL A 222 -9.78 16.86 7.77
CA VAL A 222 -9.61 17.84 8.86
C VAL A 222 -8.21 17.69 9.48
N ARG A 223 -7.51 18.81 9.60
CA ARG A 223 -6.16 18.86 10.19
C ARG A 223 -6.14 18.32 11.62
N GLY A 224 -5.23 17.41 11.92
CA GLY A 224 -5.05 16.80 13.24
C GLY A 224 -5.82 15.50 13.44
N VAL A 225 -6.93 15.28 12.72
CA VAL A 225 -7.77 14.07 12.85
C VAL A 225 -6.99 12.81 12.51
N GLY A 226 -6.12 12.83 11.48
CA GLY A 226 -5.30 11.66 11.16
C GLY A 226 -4.39 11.23 12.33
N ARG A 227 -3.84 12.20 13.09
CA ARG A 227 -3.03 11.90 14.29
C ARG A 227 -3.89 11.35 15.42
N GLN A 228 -5.09 11.90 15.60
CA GLN A 228 -6.05 11.41 16.60
C GLN A 228 -6.49 9.98 16.28
N LEU A 229 -6.80 9.68 15.02
CA LEU A 229 -7.12 8.32 14.56
C LEU A 229 -5.96 7.35 14.84
N ALA A 230 -4.74 7.72 14.48
CA ALA A 230 -3.56 6.88 14.74
C ALA A 230 -3.34 6.66 16.25
N TRP A 231 -3.53 7.69 17.09
CA TRP A 231 -3.45 7.56 18.54
C TRP A 231 -4.51 6.58 19.07
N GLN A 232 -5.75 6.74 18.68
CA GLN A 232 -6.86 5.84 19.06
C GLN A 232 -6.58 4.39 18.61
N PHE A 233 -5.97 4.21 17.44
CA PHE A 233 -5.59 2.90 16.95
C PHE A 233 -4.53 2.25 17.85
N HIS A 234 -3.50 3.00 18.28
CA HIS A 234 -2.48 2.50 19.19
C HIS A 234 -3.05 2.11 20.55
N GLU A 235 -3.95 2.93 21.11
CA GLU A 235 -4.62 2.64 22.38
C GLU A 235 -5.45 1.35 22.28
N ARG A 236 -6.21 1.18 21.20
CA ARG A 236 -6.98 -0.04 20.96
C ARG A 236 -6.08 -1.26 20.76
N ALA A 237 -5.00 -1.12 20.00
CA ALA A 237 -4.02 -2.18 19.83
C ALA A 237 -3.46 -2.62 21.19
N ARG A 238 -3.11 -1.67 22.07
CA ARG A 238 -2.68 -1.97 23.45
C ARG A 238 -3.76 -2.74 24.23
N ASP A 239 -4.99 -2.23 24.23
CA ASP A 239 -6.09 -2.82 24.99
C ASP A 239 -6.46 -4.22 24.49
N MET A 240 -6.14 -4.52 23.23
CA MET A 240 -6.27 -5.85 22.63
C MET A 240 -5.06 -6.76 22.89
N GLY A 241 -4.01 -6.26 23.53
CA GLY A 241 -2.82 -7.05 23.89
C GLY A 241 -1.74 -7.12 22.82
N PHE A 242 -1.82 -6.31 21.75
CA PHE A 242 -0.72 -6.20 20.80
C PHE A 242 0.47 -5.47 21.45
N THR A 243 1.68 -5.89 21.11
CA THR A 243 2.93 -5.30 21.60
C THR A 243 3.51 -4.27 20.64
N HIS A 244 3.16 -4.35 19.36
CA HIS A 244 3.65 -3.46 18.30
C HIS A 244 2.56 -3.08 17.32
N VAL A 245 2.77 -1.93 16.67
CA VAL A 245 2.01 -1.48 15.51
C VAL A 245 2.96 -1.29 14.34
N VAL A 246 2.63 -1.87 13.19
CA VAL A 246 3.29 -1.60 11.92
C VAL A 246 2.57 -0.45 11.24
N HIS A 247 3.25 0.68 10.99
CA HIS A 247 2.78 1.75 10.11
C HIS A 247 3.17 1.40 8.69
N ALA A 248 2.21 0.87 7.93
CA ALA A 248 2.49 0.22 6.65
C ALA A 248 2.50 1.19 5.48
N LEU A 249 3.54 1.04 4.64
CA LEU A 249 3.61 1.55 3.27
C LEU A 249 3.40 3.06 3.14
N MET A 250 3.93 3.83 4.10
CA MET A 250 3.87 5.29 4.07
C MET A 250 4.74 5.82 2.93
N HIS A 251 4.18 6.68 2.08
CA HIS A 251 4.97 7.39 1.09
C HIS A 251 6.02 8.28 1.79
N SER A 252 7.25 8.30 1.29
CA SER A 252 8.38 8.99 1.94
C SER A 252 8.16 10.48 2.16
N ALA A 253 7.42 11.16 1.26
CA ALA A 253 7.06 12.56 1.37
C ALA A 253 5.78 12.83 2.17
N ASN A 254 5.07 11.80 2.65
CA ASN A 254 3.82 12.00 3.39
C ASN A 254 4.07 12.42 4.84
N ARG A 255 3.14 13.22 5.38
CA ARG A 255 3.11 13.59 6.80
C ARG A 255 2.98 12.39 7.74
N SER A 256 2.45 11.28 7.27
CA SER A 256 2.32 10.03 8.03
C SER A 256 3.67 9.49 8.51
N ARG A 257 4.75 9.67 7.74
CA ARG A 257 6.11 9.32 8.15
C ARG A 257 6.55 10.12 9.38
N GLY A 258 6.34 11.45 9.37
CA GLY A 258 6.61 12.30 10.56
C GLY A 258 5.71 11.93 11.74
N SER A 259 4.42 11.62 11.49
CA SER A 259 3.50 11.15 12.54
C SER A 259 3.94 9.81 13.13
N SER A 260 4.44 8.87 12.32
CA SER A 260 4.99 7.60 12.80
C SER A 260 6.11 7.80 13.82
N GLY A 261 7.01 8.76 13.59
CA GLY A 261 8.08 9.11 14.54
C GLY A 261 7.54 9.60 15.90
N LEU A 262 6.38 10.29 15.93
CA LEU A 262 5.74 10.71 17.18
C LEU A 262 5.24 9.54 18.03
N PHE A 263 5.00 8.37 17.42
CA PHE A 263 4.65 7.12 18.09
C PHE A 263 5.87 6.23 18.36
N GLY A 264 7.09 6.73 18.17
CA GLY A 264 8.31 5.96 18.36
C GLY A 264 8.55 4.94 17.24
N GLY A 265 7.94 5.13 16.06
CA GLY A 265 8.11 4.25 14.92
C GLY A 265 9.54 4.28 14.38
N THR A 266 10.16 3.10 14.29
CA THR A 266 11.47 2.89 13.66
C THR A 266 11.26 2.25 12.30
N GLU A 267 11.81 2.88 11.25
CA GLU A 267 11.77 2.32 9.89
C GLU A 267 12.54 1.00 9.84
N PHE A 268 11.91 -0.03 9.28
CA PHE A 268 12.52 -1.36 9.16
C PHE A 268 12.52 -1.88 7.72
N ARG A 269 11.75 -1.22 6.83
CA ARG A 269 11.70 -1.62 5.42
C ARG A 269 11.39 -0.44 4.52
N ARG A 270 12.05 -0.42 3.35
CA ARG A 270 11.84 0.58 2.30
C ARG A 270 11.44 -0.11 1.01
N TYR A 271 10.59 0.57 0.24
CA TYR A 271 10.07 0.06 -1.02
C TYR A 271 10.15 1.13 -2.08
N GLY A 272 10.21 0.71 -3.34
CA GLY A 272 10.18 1.62 -4.48
C GLY A 272 9.25 1.14 -5.58
N ILE A 273 8.66 2.09 -6.29
CA ILE A 273 8.19 1.86 -7.65
C ILE A 273 9.26 2.36 -8.59
N LEU A 274 9.65 1.53 -9.55
CA LEU A 274 10.66 1.87 -10.53
C LEU A 274 10.01 2.12 -11.88
N GLY A 275 10.64 2.97 -12.67
CA GLY A 275 10.19 3.25 -14.02
C GLY A 275 11.34 3.40 -14.99
N LYS A 276 11.06 3.05 -16.24
CA LYS A 276 11.98 3.20 -17.37
C LYS A 276 11.25 3.86 -18.53
N ARG A 277 11.82 4.93 -19.07
CA ARG A 277 11.30 5.49 -20.33
C ARG A 277 11.69 4.58 -21.47
N LEU A 278 10.75 4.34 -22.36
CA LEU A 278 11.00 3.68 -23.61
C LEU A 278 11.37 4.76 -24.63
N GLY A 279 12.50 4.60 -25.31
CA GLY A 279 12.93 5.50 -26.37
C GLY A 279 11.85 5.58 -27.45
N GLY A 280 11.44 6.79 -27.83
CA GLY A 280 10.62 7.04 -29.02
C GLY A 280 11.44 6.91 -30.27
#